data_df75b87b4f8e537839d1895a2906144a
#
_entry.id   df75b87b4f8e537839d1895a2906144a
#
_cell.length_a   1.000
_cell.length_b   1.000
_cell.length_c   1.000
_cell.angle_alpha   90.00
_cell.angle_beta   90.00
_cell.angle_gamma   90.00
#
_symmetry.space_group_name_H-M   'P 1'
#
loop_
_entity.id
_entity.type
_entity.pdbx_description
1 polymer ?
#
loop_
_entity_poly.entity_id
_entity_poly.type
_entity_poly.pdbx_seq_one_letter_code
_entity_poly.pdbx_strand_id
1 'polypeptide(L)'
;VETKFHQEDLSGLKILVTGGAGFIGSNLVAYLVGHGAGTVRILDDLSTGSADNLLPFRGLPAVEFIQGDIRDPEICRKACQGIDYISHQAALGSVPRSVKDPLTTHAVNATGFLNMLTAAKEAGVKRFVYASSSSVYGDHPALPKREEDTGNPLSPYAVSKKTNELYADVFGAVYGMETVGLRYFNVFGPNQRPEGPYAAVIPLFMRAALRKEAADIDGDGLQTRDFTYVENAVQANIRAFFSKHPD
;
A
#
# COMPACT_ATOMS: atom_id res chain seq x y z
N VAL A 1 -20.07 8.14 -13.03
CA VAL A 1 -20.30 6.70 -12.76
C VAL A 1 -18.92 6.13 -12.52
N GLU A 2 -18.60 5.85 -11.27
CA GLU A 2 -17.30 5.24 -10.93
C GLU A 2 -17.24 3.82 -11.54
N THR A 3 -16.15 3.52 -12.20
CA THR A 3 -15.94 2.25 -12.86
C THR A 3 -15.88 1.13 -11.81
N LYS A 4 -16.74 0.13 -11.93
CA LYS A 4 -16.76 -1.03 -11.03
C LYS A 4 -15.68 -2.04 -11.44
N PHE A 5 -14.75 -2.39 -10.53
CA PHE A 5 -13.61 -3.28 -10.79
C PHE A 5 -13.83 -4.74 -10.32
N HIS A 6 -14.98 -5.04 -9.73
CA HIS A 6 -15.36 -6.35 -9.17
C HIS A 6 -16.75 -6.74 -9.65
N GLN A 7 -17.09 -8.01 -9.54
CA GLN A 7 -18.43 -8.54 -9.82
C GLN A 7 -19.16 -8.95 -8.53
N GLU A 8 -18.41 -9.16 -7.48
CA GLU A 8 -18.87 -9.62 -6.17
C GLU A 8 -19.73 -8.56 -5.47
N ASP A 9 -20.65 -8.99 -4.62
CA ASP A 9 -21.35 -8.12 -3.69
C ASP A 9 -20.47 -7.84 -2.49
N LEU A 10 -20.16 -6.56 -2.27
CA LEU A 10 -19.33 -6.12 -1.15
C LEU A 10 -20.13 -5.87 0.13
N SER A 11 -21.47 -5.82 0.08
CA SER A 11 -22.32 -5.38 1.20
C SER A 11 -22.19 -6.25 2.46
N GLY A 12 -21.83 -7.52 2.32
CA GLY A 12 -21.57 -8.44 3.43
C GLY A 12 -20.12 -8.52 3.86
N LEU A 13 -19.20 -7.85 3.17
CA LEU A 13 -17.77 -8.01 3.38
C LEU A 13 -17.20 -6.98 4.37
N LYS A 14 -16.26 -7.44 5.19
CA LYS A 14 -15.49 -6.60 6.12
C LYS A 14 -14.04 -6.54 5.64
N ILE A 15 -13.61 -5.35 5.26
CA ILE A 15 -12.31 -5.13 4.62
C ILE A 15 -11.48 -4.18 5.47
N LEU A 16 -10.26 -4.60 5.82
CA LEU A 16 -9.28 -3.77 6.50
C LEU A 16 -8.33 -3.13 5.49
N VAL A 17 -8.18 -1.81 5.58
CA VAL A 17 -7.15 -1.04 4.85
C VAL A 17 -6.16 -0.48 5.87
N THR A 18 -4.96 -1.02 5.94
CA THR A 18 -3.89 -0.40 6.74
C THR A 18 -3.23 0.72 5.94
N GLY A 19 -2.80 1.79 6.60
CA GLY A 19 -2.33 2.98 5.88
C GLY A 19 -3.46 3.70 5.13
N GLY A 20 -4.72 3.56 5.60
CA GLY A 20 -5.90 4.07 4.91
C GLY A 20 -6.05 5.59 4.96
N ALA A 21 -5.32 6.29 5.83
CA ALA A 21 -5.20 7.74 5.81
C ALA A 21 -4.10 8.26 4.87
N GLY A 22 -3.31 7.35 4.29
CA GLY A 22 -2.27 7.65 3.30
C GLY A 22 -2.82 7.87 1.90
N PHE A 23 -1.92 8.13 0.95
CA PHE A 23 -2.25 8.41 -0.45
C PHE A 23 -3.04 7.27 -1.11
N ILE A 24 -2.44 6.09 -1.26
CA ILE A 24 -3.09 4.96 -1.94
C ILE A 24 -4.25 4.41 -1.10
N GLY A 25 -4.03 4.29 0.23
CA GLY A 25 -5.03 3.74 1.14
C GLY A 25 -6.33 4.53 1.15
N SER A 26 -6.29 5.86 1.13
CA SER A 26 -7.50 6.70 1.12
C SER A 26 -8.31 6.58 -0.19
N ASN A 27 -7.64 6.36 -1.32
CA ASN A 27 -8.31 6.08 -2.59
C ASN A 27 -8.98 4.68 -2.59
N LEU A 28 -8.35 3.68 -1.94
CA LEU A 28 -8.96 2.36 -1.72
C LEU A 28 -10.19 2.46 -0.80
N VAL A 29 -10.09 3.22 0.31
CA VAL A 29 -11.22 3.47 1.22
C VAL A 29 -12.37 4.13 0.45
N ALA A 30 -12.08 5.16 -0.37
CA ALA A 30 -13.09 5.83 -1.18
C ALA A 30 -13.81 4.86 -2.12
N TYR A 31 -13.05 4.00 -2.81
CA TYR A 31 -13.63 2.99 -3.69
C TYR A 31 -14.53 2.01 -2.92
N LEU A 32 -14.05 1.43 -1.83
CA LEU A 32 -14.80 0.43 -1.05
C LEU A 32 -16.09 1.01 -0.47
N VAL A 33 -16.04 2.21 0.08
CA VAL A 33 -17.21 2.92 0.62
C VAL A 33 -18.19 3.27 -0.51
N GLY A 34 -17.68 3.80 -1.62
CA GLY A 34 -18.49 4.19 -2.78
C GLY A 34 -19.21 3.01 -3.43
N HIS A 35 -18.68 1.78 -3.30
CA HIS A 35 -19.27 0.56 -3.83
C HIS A 35 -19.99 -0.30 -2.76
N GLY A 36 -20.28 0.29 -1.60
CA GLY A 36 -21.15 -0.31 -0.60
C GLY A 36 -20.56 -1.49 0.16
N ALA A 37 -19.26 -1.49 0.43
CA ALA A 37 -18.67 -2.49 1.32
C ALA A 37 -19.34 -2.46 2.72
N GLY A 38 -19.61 -3.64 3.28
CA GLY A 38 -20.34 -3.76 4.55
C GLY A 38 -19.60 -3.12 5.71
N THR A 39 -18.28 -3.31 5.77
CA THR A 39 -17.41 -2.60 6.74
C THR A 39 -16.07 -2.30 6.07
N VAL A 40 -15.62 -1.05 6.16
CA VAL A 40 -14.27 -0.62 5.81
C VAL A 40 -13.57 -0.19 7.09
N ARG A 41 -12.74 -1.08 7.62
CA ARG A 41 -11.90 -0.75 8.78
C ARG A 41 -10.59 -0.16 8.31
N ILE A 42 -10.16 0.91 8.96
CA ILE A 42 -8.93 1.64 8.65
C ILE A 42 -8.00 1.54 9.86
N LEU A 43 -6.76 1.14 9.65
CA LEU A 43 -5.68 1.21 10.63
C LEU A 43 -4.59 2.14 10.13
N ASP A 44 -4.32 3.23 10.84
CA ASP A 44 -3.29 4.21 10.48
C ASP A 44 -2.76 4.92 11.74
N ASP A 45 -1.46 5.16 11.82
CA ASP A 45 -0.83 5.91 12.92
C ASP A 45 -0.75 7.42 12.66
N LEU A 46 -1.15 7.86 11.46
CA LEU A 46 -1.09 9.23 10.96
C LEU A 46 0.33 9.83 10.87
N SER A 47 1.37 8.97 10.91
CA SER A 47 2.77 9.43 10.81
C SER A 47 3.12 10.01 9.44
N THR A 48 2.49 9.50 8.38
CA THR A 48 2.65 9.99 7.00
C THR A 48 1.31 10.25 6.31
N GLY A 49 0.25 9.63 6.77
CA GLY A 49 -1.12 9.87 6.35
C GLY A 49 -1.68 11.20 6.87
N SER A 50 -2.89 11.55 6.42
CA SER A 50 -3.63 12.73 6.92
C SER A 50 -5.02 12.34 7.35
N ALA A 51 -5.42 12.79 8.52
CA ALA A 51 -6.81 12.69 8.97
C ALA A 51 -7.79 13.38 8.00
N ASP A 52 -7.32 14.39 7.25
CA ASP A 52 -8.14 15.09 6.25
C ASP A 52 -8.60 14.17 5.12
N ASN A 53 -7.78 13.17 4.75
CA ASN A 53 -8.15 12.18 3.75
C ASN A 53 -9.33 11.30 4.20
N LEU A 54 -9.62 11.26 5.50
CA LEU A 54 -10.72 10.48 6.07
C LEU A 54 -11.99 11.32 6.34
N LEU A 55 -11.92 12.64 6.21
CA LEU A 55 -13.07 13.53 6.46
C LEU A 55 -14.33 13.14 5.66
N PRO A 56 -14.24 12.75 4.37
CA PRO A 56 -15.42 12.35 3.59
C PRO A 56 -16.14 11.11 4.14
N PHE A 57 -15.47 10.31 4.94
CA PHE A 57 -15.98 9.02 5.45
C PHE A 57 -16.36 9.09 6.93
N ARG A 58 -16.09 10.22 7.58
CA ARG A 58 -16.33 10.39 9.01
C ARG A 58 -17.80 10.27 9.35
N GLY A 59 -18.12 9.39 10.31
CA GLY A 59 -19.48 9.18 10.77
C GLY A 59 -20.33 8.26 9.88
N LEU A 60 -19.79 7.72 8.80
CA LEU A 60 -20.46 6.68 8.03
C LEU A 60 -20.50 5.37 8.82
N PRO A 61 -21.66 4.71 8.98
CA PRO A 61 -21.77 3.47 9.78
C PRO A 61 -20.88 2.32 9.29
N ALA A 62 -20.58 2.30 7.98
CA ALA A 62 -19.74 1.29 7.38
C ALA A 62 -18.23 1.53 7.60
N VAL A 63 -17.81 2.65 8.20
CA VAL A 63 -16.40 3.01 8.34
C VAL A 63 -15.97 2.98 9.80
N GLU A 64 -14.95 2.20 10.09
CA GLU A 64 -14.31 2.10 11.40
C GLU A 64 -12.87 2.62 11.29
N PHE A 65 -12.47 3.52 12.18
CA PHE A 65 -11.10 4.02 12.25
C PHE A 65 -10.43 3.61 13.55
N ILE A 66 -9.29 2.95 13.43
CA ILE A 66 -8.38 2.60 14.52
C ILE A 66 -7.11 3.42 14.30
N GLN A 67 -6.86 4.39 15.17
CA GLN A 67 -5.56 5.04 15.21
C GLN A 67 -4.58 4.14 15.94
N GLY A 68 -3.55 3.67 15.24
CA GLY A 68 -2.60 2.73 15.83
C GLY A 68 -1.45 2.38 14.89
N ASP A 69 -0.40 1.86 15.50
CA ASP A 69 0.86 1.52 14.85
C ASP A 69 0.93 0.01 14.57
N ILE A 70 1.25 -0.37 13.35
CA ILE A 70 1.42 -1.80 12.97
C ILE A 70 2.61 -2.46 13.66
N ARG A 71 3.51 -1.70 14.29
CA ARG A 71 4.59 -2.25 15.13
C ARG A 71 4.08 -2.83 16.44
N ASP A 72 2.85 -2.48 16.85
CA ASP A 72 2.19 -3.05 18.03
C ASP A 72 1.35 -4.29 17.62
N PRO A 73 1.74 -5.51 18.05
CA PRO A 73 1.01 -6.74 17.72
C PRO A 73 -0.42 -6.77 18.25
N GLU A 74 -0.70 -6.12 19.38
CA GLU A 74 -2.06 -6.10 19.97
C GLU A 74 -3.00 -5.25 19.12
N ILE A 75 -2.52 -4.11 18.62
CA ILE A 75 -3.27 -3.28 17.69
C ILE A 75 -3.54 -4.04 16.40
N CYS A 76 -2.55 -4.77 15.87
CA CYS A 76 -2.72 -5.62 14.69
C CYS A 76 -3.80 -6.69 14.91
N ARG A 77 -3.76 -7.42 16.03
CA ARG A 77 -4.78 -8.41 16.38
C ARG A 77 -6.18 -7.79 16.46
N LYS A 78 -6.31 -6.66 17.17
CA LYS A 78 -7.58 -5.92 17.24
C LYS A 78 -8.09 -5.50 15.87
N ALA A 79 -7.21 -4.99 15.01
CA ALA A 79 -7.59 -4.54 13.67
C ALA A 79 -8.06 -5.69 12.78
N CYS A 80 -7.50 -6.90 12.93
CA CYS A 80 -7.85 -8.06 12.10
C CYS A 80 -9.13 -8.80 12.57
N GLN A 81 -9.66 -8.53 13.77
CA GLN A 81 -10.81 -9.26 14.28
C GLN A 81 -12.04 -9.16 13.37
N GLY A 82 -12.52 -10.31 12.90
CA GLY A 82 -13.72 -10.43 12.08
C GLY A 82 -13.60 -9.83 10.69
N ILE A 83 -12.39 -9.64 10.16
CA ILE A 83 -12.09 -9.13 8.82
C ILE A 83 -12.06 -10.28 7.81
N ASP A 84 -12.64 -10.06 6.64
CA ASP A 84 -12.60 -11.02 5.52
C ASP A 84 -11.36 -10.83 4.64
N TYR A 85 -11.03 -9.59 4.29
CA TYR A 85 -9.94 -9.23 3.38
C TYR A 85 -9.11 -8.08 3.93
N ILE A 86 -7.80 -8.11 3.66
CA ILE A 86 -6.90 -7.03 4.04
C ILE A 86 -6.21 -6.46 2.81
N SER A 87 -6.24 -5.12 2.66
CA SER A 87 -5.31 -4.38 1.82
C SER A 87 -4.28 -3.68 2.71
N HIS A 88 -3.06 -4.20 2.73
CA HIS A 88 -1.98 -3.69 3.56
C HIS A 88 -1.15 -2.66 2.80
N GLN A 89 -1.45 -1.36 3.05
CA GLN A 89 -0.77 -0.22 2.42
C GLN A 89 0.16 0.51 3.41
N ALA A 90 0.07 0.23 4.72
CA ALA A 90 0.89 0.87 5.74
C ALA A 90 2.37 0.55 5.54
N ALA A 91 3.16 1.56 5.29
CA ALA A 91 4.61 1.48 5.14
C ALA A 91 5.25 2.87 5.13
N LEU A 92 6.51 2.96 5.50
CA LEU A 92 7.33 4.12 5.22
C LEU A 92 7.91 4.00 3.80
N GLY A 93 7.30 4.67 2.85
CA GLY A 93 7.82 4.82 1.48
C GLY A 93 9.02 5.77 1.45
N SER A 94 9.90 5.62 0.47
CA SER A 94 11.06 6.47 0.16
C SER A 94 12.40 5.80 0.41
N VAL A 95 13.15 5.66 -0.68
CA VAL A 95 14.54 5.17 -0.66
C VAL A 95 15.45 6.11 0.15
N PRO A 96 15.46 7.46 -0.07
CA PRO A 96 16.29 8.36 0.73
C PRO A 96 16.01 8.32 2.23
N ARG A 97 14.73 8.19 2.64
CA ARG A 97 14.38 8.00 4.05
C ARG A 97 15.02 6.75 4.62
N SER A 98 14.92 5.64 3.91
CA SER A 98 15.44 4.35 4.37
C SER A 98 16.98 4.34 4.51
N VAL A 99 17.68 5.11 3.67
CA VAL A 99 19.13 5.28 3.80
C VAL A 99 19.48 6.11 5.03
N LYS A 100 18.68 7.16 5.31
CA LYS A 100 18.88 8.03 6.47
C LYS A 100 18.53 7.34 7.79
N ASP A 101 17.44 6.56 7.80
CA ASP A 101 16.93 5.86 8.99
C ASP A 101 16.48 4.44 8.62
N PRO A 102 17.42 3.50 8.49
CA PRO A 102 17.12 2.12 8.14
C PRO A 102 16.40 1.37 9.26
N LEU A 103 16.67 1.69 10.53
CA LEU A 103 16.08 1.00 11.67
C LEU A 103 14.57 1.25 11.75
N THR A 104 14.13 2.50 11.69
CA THR A 104 12.71 2.83 11.68
C THR A 104 12.03 2.27 10.42
N THR A 105 12.69 2.35 9.26
CA THR A 105 12.16 1.76 8.02
C THR A 105 11.96 0.25 8.18
N HIS A 106 12.91 -0.47 8.74
CA HIS A 106 12.80 -1.91 9.00
C HIS A 106 11.68 -2.21 10.00
N ALA A 107 11.65 -1.49 11.12
CA ALA A 107 10.65 -1.72 12.17
C ALA A 107 9.22 -1.56 11.65
N VAL A 108 8.94 -0.56 10.82
CA VAL A 108 7.62 -0.36 10.23
C VAL A 108 7.38 -1.35 9.09
N ASN A 109 8.27 -1.40 8.09
CA ASN A 109 7.99 -2.12 6.85
C ASN A 109 8.15 -3.64 6.96
N ALA A 110 9.10 -4.14 7.76
CA ALA A 110 9.33 -5.58 7.92
C ALA A 110 8.68 -6.13 9.18
N THR A 111 8.98 -5.57 10.37
CA THR A 111 8.38 -6.04 11.62
C THR A 111 6.87 -5.78 11.65
N GLY A 112 6.43 -4.56 11.27
CA GLY A 112 5.02 -4.23 11.20
C GLY A 112 4.25 -5.08 10.20
N PHE A 113 4.84 -5.37 9.04
CA PHE A 113 4.28 -6.31 8.07
C PHE A 113 4.09 -7.71 8.67
N LEU A 114 5.11 -8.25 9.34
CA LEU A 114 5.04 -9.58 9.95
C LEU A 114 4.00 -9.64 11.07
N ASN A 115 3.86 -8.57 11.88
CA ASN A 115 2.79 -8.46 12.88
C ASN A 115 1.40 -8.53 12.22
N MET A 116 1.20 -7.77 11.15
CA MET A 116 -0.08 -7.78 10.41
C MET A 116 -0.36 -9.13 9.76
N LEU A 117 0.64 -9.76 9.16
CA LEU A 117 0.50 -11.08 8.53
C LEU A 117 0.17 -12.16 9.56
N THR A 118 0.82 -12.10 10.73
CA THR A 118 0.54 -13.00 11.86
C THR A 118 -0.88 -12.81 12.39
N ALA A 119 -1.29 -11.57 12.65
CA ALA A 119 -2.63 -11.24 13.12
C ALA A 119 -3.72 -11.64 12.10
N ALA A 120 -3.46 -11.45 10.81
CA ALA A 120 -4.37 -11.87 9.74
C ALA A 120 -4.56 -13.40 9.70
N LYS A 121 -3.45 -14.15 9.83
CA LYS A 121 -3.49 -15.62 9.95
C LYS A 121 -4.31 -16.07 11.17
N GLU A 122 -4.07 -15.48 12.34
CA GLU A 122 -4.78 -15.80 13.58
C GLU A 122 -6.29 -15.50 13.49
N ALA A 123 -6.66 -14.43 12.78
CA ALA A 123 -8.05 -14.04 12.56
C ALA A 123 -8.76 -14.83 11.43
N GLY A 124 -8.05 -15.68 10.70
CA GLY A 124 -8.62 -16.47 9.60
C GLY A 124 -9.01 -15.60 8.40
N VAL A 125 -8.27 -14.53 8.13
CA VAL A 125 -8.50 -13.65 6.97
C VAL A 125 -8.40 -14.45 5.68
N LYS A 126 -9.38 -14.29 4.77
CA LYS A 126 -9.48 -15.05 3.51
C LYS A 126 -8.33 -14.73 2.56
N ARG A 127 -7.94 -13.46 2.45
CA ARG A 127 -6.82 -13.05 1.60
C ARG A 127 -6.18 -11.75 2.10
N PHE A 128 -4.85 -11.71 1.98
CA PHE A 128 -4.00 -10.58 2.37
C PHE A 128 -3.32 -10.01 1.13
N VAL A 129 -3.83 -8.87 0.63
CA VAL A 129 -3.22 -8.13 -0.48
C VAL A 129 -2.30 -7.06 0.09
N TYR A 130 -1.08 -6.93 -0.42
CA TYR A 130 -0.11 -5.99 0.14
C TYR A 130 0.66 -5.21 -0.91
N ALA A 131 1.07 -4.00 -0.52
CA ALA A 131 1.93 -3.14 -1.31
C ALA A 131 3.37 -3.64 -1.25
N SER A 132 3.84 -4.31 -2.31
CA SER A 132 5.24 -4.45 -2.63
C SER A 132 5.73 -3.23 -3.41
N SER A 133 6.83 -3.32 -4.13
CA SER A 133 7.44 -2.18 -4.81
C SER A 133 8.26 -2.62 -6.02
N SER A 134 8.30 -1.80 -7.05
CA SER A 134 9.26 -1.96 -8.15
C SER A 134 10.72 -1.93 -7.70
N SER A 135 11.01 -1.41 -6.51
CA SER A 135 12.36 -1.44 -5.92
C SER A 135 12.90 -2.83 -5.67
N VAL A 136 12.05 -3.88 -5.60
CA VAL A 136 12.48 -5.28 -5.43
C VAL A 136 13.18 -5.84 -6.67
N TYR A 137 12.98 -5.23 -7.84
CA TYR A 137 13.72 -5.58 -9.05
C TYR A 137 15.21 -5.23 -8.96
N GLY A 138 15.59 -4.31 -8.06
CA GLY A 138 16.96 -3.99 -7.75
C GLY A 138 17.79 -3.59 -8.97
N ASP A 139 18.96 -4.23 -9.11
CA ASP A 139 19.90 -4.02 -10.22
C ASP A 139 19.63 -4.88 -11.46
N HIS A 140 18.54 -5.62 -11.53
CA HIS A 140 18.23 -6.46 -12.70
C HIS A 140 18.10 -5.60 -13.96
N PRO A 141 18.87 -5.90 -15.04
CA PRO A 141 18.99 -5.00 -16.19
C PRO A 141 17.83 -5.10 -17.19
N ALA A 142 17.10 -6.23 -17.25
CA ALA A 142 16.13 -6.48 -18.30
C ALA A 142 14.92 -5.52 -18.25
N LEU A 143 14.42 -5.17 -19.43
CA LEU A 143 13.17 -4.45 -19.67
C LEU A 143 12.38 -5.19 -20.76
N PRO A 144 11.06 -5.32 -20.62
CA PRO A 144 10.27 -4.95 -19.45
C PRO A 144 10.64 -5.80 -18.22
N LYS A 145 10.33 -5.28 -17.01
CA LYS A 145 10.47 -6.05 -15.78
C LYS A 145 9.44 -7.19 -15.75
N ARG A 146 9.85 -8.35 -15.26
CA ARG A 146 9.01 -9.55 -15.08
C ARG A 146 9.06 -10.00 -13.62
N GLU A 147 7.98 -10.56 -13.13
CA GLU A 147 7.82 -10.91 -11.71
C GLU A 147 8.85 -11.94 -11.25
N GLU A 148 9.20 -12.91 -12.09
CA GLU A 148 10.18 -13.96 -11.84
C GLU A 148 11.63 -13.45 -11.81
N ASP A 149 11.92 -12.30 -12.45
CA ASP A 149 13.27 -11.80 -12.65
C ASP A 149 13.59 -10.64 -11.68
N THR A 150 14.16 -10.93 -10.53
CA THR A 150 14.61 -9.91 -9.57
C THR A 150 16.12 -9.94 -9.38
N GLY A 151 16.72 -8.75 -9.24
CA GLY A 151 18.13 -8.57 -8.90
C GLY A 151 18.36 -8.35 -7.41
N ASN A 152 19.50 -7.74 -7.08
CA ASN A 152 19.88 -7.40 -5.73
C ASN A 152 19.20 -6.10 -5.28
N PRO A 153 18.59 -6.05 -4.09
CA PRO A 153 18.03 -4.81 -3.54
C PRO A 153 19.10 -3.73 -3.40
N LEU A 154 18.79 -2.49 -3.84
CA LEU A 154 19.74 -1.37 -3.83
C LEU A 154 19.53 -0.37 -2.67
N SER A 155 18.64 -0.67 -1.73
CA SER A 155 18.37 0.22 -0.59
C SER A 155 17.74 -0.56 0.58
N PRO A 156 17.82 -0.03 1.82
CA PRO A 156 17.10 -0.63 2.96
C PRO A 156 15.59 -0.72 2.73
N TYR A 157 14.99 0.23 2.01
CA TYR A 157 13.60 0.15 1.59
C TYR A 157 13.33 -1.07 0.68
N ALA A 158 14.16 -1.27 -0.34
CA ALA A 158 14.04 -2.42 -1.25
C ALA A 158 14.20 -3.74 -0.49
N VAL A 159 15.18 -3.82 0.43
CA VAL A 159 15.34 -4.98 1.34
C VAL A 159 14.07 -5.24 2.13
N SER A 160 13.49 -4.21 2.76
CA SER A 160 12.27 -4.38 3.55
C SER A 160 11.10 -4.90 2.71
N LYS A 161 10.94 -4.43 1.48
CA LYS A 161 9.87 -4.90 0.58
C LYS A 161 10.13 -6.32 0.06
N LYS A 162 11.38 -6.68 -0.24
CA LYS A 162 11.74 -8.06 -0.59
C LYS A 162 11.51 -9.02 0.58
N THR A 163 11.81 -8.59 1.81
CA THR A 163 11.52 -9.36 3.03
C THR A 163 10.02 -9.63 3.18
N ASN A 164 9.16 -8.66 2.84
CA ASN A 164 7.71 -8.85 2.87
C ASN A 164 7.26 -9.95 1.90
N GLU A 165 7.78 -9.96 0.66
CA GLU A 165 7.49 -11.01 -0.32
C GLU A 165 7.90 -12.39 0.21
N LEU A 166 9.12 -12.51 0.76
CA LEU A 166 9.61 -13.78 1.34
C LEU A 166 8.74 -14.27 2.50
N TYR A 167 8.29 -13.37 3.39
CA TYR A 167 7.35 -13.77 4.45
C TYR A 167 5.99 -14.19 3.90
N ALA A 168 5.45 -13.46 2.92
CA ALA A 168 4.19 -13.80 2.30
C ALA A 168 4.23 -15.19 1.65
N ASP A 169 5.29 -15.51 0.90
CA ASP A 169 5.51 -16.81 0.27
C ASP A 169 5.57 -17.94 1.32
N VAL A 170 6.33 -17.73 2.41
CA VAL A 170 6.43 -18.72 3.50
C VAL A 170 5.09 -18.89 4.22
N PHE A 171 4.34 -17.81 4.47
CA PHE A 171 3.02 -17.91 5.08
C PHE A 171 2.01 -18.65 4.19
N GLY A 172 2.10 -18.48 2.87
CA GLY A 172 1.37 -19.28 1.91
C GLY A 172 1.72 -20.76 2.00
N ALA A 173 3.00 -21.09 1.91
CA ALA A 173 3.49 -22.48 1.89
C ALA A 173 3.27 -23.23 3.22
N VAL A 174 3.48 -22.56 4.37
CA VAL A 174 3.44 -23.20 5.70
C VAL A 174 2.04 -23.17 6.33
N TYR A 175 1.30 -22.07 6.15
CA TYR A 175 0.03 -21.86 6.82
C TYR A 175 -1.18 -21.86 5.88
N GLY A 176 -0.97 -22.02 4.57
CA GLY A 176 -2.04 -22.00 3.56
C GLY A 176 -2.72 -20.63 3.44
N MET A 177 -2.01 -19.55 3.81
CA MET A 177 -2.57 -18.20 3.76
C MET A 177 -2.54 -17.66 2.33
N GLU A 178 -3.68 -17.20 1.81
CA GLU A 178 -3.71 -16.56 0.50
C GLU A 178 -3.14 -15.13 0.57
N THR A 179 -2.04 -14.90 -0.12
CA THR A 179 -1.38 -13.59 -0.18
C THR A 179 -1.18 -13.15 -1.63
N VAL A 180 -1.31 -11.85 -1.89
CA VAL A 180 -1.01 -11.24 -3.20
C VAL A 180 -0.19 -9.98 -3.01
N GLY A 181 1.03 -9.98 -3.53
CA GLY A 181 1.92 -8.81 -3.50
C GLY A 181 1.83 -8.00 -4.79
N LEU A 182 1.59 -6.71 -4.69
CA LEU A 182 1.52 -5.81 -5.83
C LEU A 182 2.78 -4.93 -5.87
N ARG A 183 3.65 -5.13 -6.86
CA ARG A 183 4.86 -4.32 -7.07
C ARG A 183 4.51 -3.01 -7.75
N TYR A 184 4.18 -1.99 -6.98
CA TYR A 184 3.81 -0.68 -7.50
C TYR A 184 4.98 0.03 -8.20
N PHE A 185 4.69 0.65 -9.35
CA PHE A 185 5.57 1.54 -10.09
C PHE A 185 5.04 2.97 -10.00
N ASN A 186 5.80 3.87 -9.40
CA ASN A 186 5.60 5.33 -9.37
C ASN A 186 4.13 5.79 -9.40
N VAL A 187 3.34 5.33 -8.40
CA VAL A 187 1.92 5.68 -8.33
C VAL A 187 1.75 7.17 -8.12
N PHE A 188 0.81 7.79 -8.82
CA PHE A 188 0.46 9.20 -8.72
C PHE A 188 -1.07 9.42 -8.75
N GLY A 189 -1.54 10.53 -8.20
CA GLY A 189 -2.97 10.88 -8.23
C GLY A 189 -3.46 11.67 -7.03
N PRO A 190 -4.79 11.78 -6.85
CA PRO A 190 -5.42 12.47 -5.72
C PRO A 190 -4.90 12.00 -4.37
N ASN A 191 -4.83 12.92 -3.41
CA ASN A 191 -4.32 12.73 -2.05
C ASN A 191 -2.79 12.48 -1.96
N GLN A 192 -2.05 12.55 -3.07
CA GLN A 192 -0.59 12.53 -3.03
C GLN A 192 -0.05 13.91 -2.62
N ARG A 193 0.68 13.95 -1.50
CA ARG A 193 1.19 15.21 -0.95
C ARG A 193 2.37 15.75 -1.74
N PRO A 194 2.36 17.04 -2.13
CA PRO A 194 3.51 17.71 -2.73
C PRO A 194 4.54 18.21 -1.71
N GLU A 195 4.26 18.10 -0.41
CA GLU A 195 5.11 18.58 0.67
C GLU A 195 6.00 17.47 1.24
N GLY A 196 7.13 17.91 1.79
CA GLY A 196 8.07 17.05 2.49
C GLY A 196 9.32 16.72 1.67
N PRO A 197 10.38 16.27 2.35
CA PRO A 197 11.70 16.07 1.73
C PRO A 197 11.75 14.87 0.76
N TYR A 198 10.67 14.11 0.65
CA TYR A 198 10.56 12.90 -0.17
C TYR A 198 9.35 12.93 -1.10
N ALA A 199 8.86 14.13 -1.44
CA ALA A 199 7.75 14.28 -2.37
C ALA A 199 8.12 13.74 -3.77
N ALA A 200 7.14 13.11 -4.44
CA ALA A 200 7.35 12.54 -5.76
C ALA A 200 7.35 13.63 -6.86
N VAL A 201 7.94 13.31 -8.00
CA VAL A 201 8.16 14.26 -9.10
C VAL A 201 6.85 14.87 -9.62
N ILE A 202 5.79 14.07 -9.82
CA ILE A 202 4.52 14.59 -10.37
C ILE A 202 3.90 15.66 -9.47
N PRO A 203 3.64 15.44 -8.16
CA PRO A 203 3.10 16.50 -7.31
C PRO A 203 4.04 17.71 -7.16
N LEU A 204 5.37 17.52 -7.21
CA LEU A 204 6.32 18.63 -7.21
C LEU A 204 6.20 19.49 -8.47
N PHE A 205 6.15 18.88 -9.63
CA PHE A 205 6.02 19.60 -10.91
C PHE A 205 4.67 20.27 -11.05
N MET A 206 3.58 19.62 -10.61
CA MET A 206 2.26 20.23 -10.55
C MET A 206 2.24 21.47 -9.66
N ARG A 207 2.86 21.38 -8.47
CA ARG A 207 2.97 22.53 -7.55
C ARG A 207 3.76 23.68 -8.18
N ALA A 208 4.91 23.40 -8.81
CA ALA A 208 5.71 24.42 -9.48
C ALA A 208 4.92 25.08 -10.62
N ALA A 209 4.24 24.28 -11.45
CA ALA A 209 3.41 24.80 -12.55
C ALA A 209 2.27 25.71 -12.04
N LEU A 210 1.56 25.29 -10.98
CA LEU A 210 0.47 26.11 -10.37
C LEU A 210 0.98 27.42 -9.78
N ARG A 211 2.23 27.42 -9.25
CA ARG A 211 2.86 28.63 -8.72
C ARG A 211 3.59 29.46 -9.76
N LYS A 212 3.66 28.98 -11.00
CA LYS A 212 4.44 29.59 -12.09
C LYS A 212 5.93 29.70 -11.73
N GLU A 213 6.45 28.74 -10.98
CA GLU A 213 7.84 28.60 -10.59
C GLU A 213 8.56 27.59 -11.50
N ALA A 214 9.88 27.69 -11.60
CA ALA A 214 10.67 26.65 -12.27
C ALA A 214 10.63 25.35 -11.42
N ALA A 215 10.54 24.22 -12.11
CA ALA A 215 10.68 22.93 -11.44
C ALA A 215 12.16 22.54 -11.35
N ASP A 216 12.57 22.03 -10.18
CA ASP A 216 13.91 21.48 -10.01
C ASP A 216 14.00 20.10 -10.70
N ILE A 217 15.04 19.92 -11.49
CA ILE A 217 15.33 18.66 -12.19
C ILE A 217 16.63 18.10 -11.61
N ASP A 218 16.53 16.93 -10.96
CA ASP A 218 17.70 16.21 -10.49
C ASP A 218 18.43 15.54 -11.66
N GLY A 219 19.76 15.75 -11.73
CA GLY A 219 20.60 15.15 -12.77
C GLY A 219 20.46 15.86 -14.15
N ASP A 220 20.47 15.07 -15.22
CA ASP A 220 20.43 15.57 -16.60
C ASP A 220 19.02 15.68 -17.22
N GLY A 221 17.99 15.29 -16.47
CA GLY A 221 16.61 15.31 -16.92
C GLY A 221 16.23 14.19 -17.91
N LEU A 222 17.12 13.25 -18.19
CA LEU A 222 16.89 12.14 -19.14
C LEU A 222 16.31 10.89 -18.43
N GLN A 223 16.09 10.93 -17.13
CA GLN A 223 15.52 9.80 -16.37
C GLN A 223 14.10 9.52 -16.83
N THR A 224 13.83 8.27 -17.16
CA THR A 224 12.49 7.77 -17.46
C THR A 224 11.91 7.02 -16.27
N ARG A 225 10.59 7.07 -16.12
CA ARG A 225 9.85 6.32 -15.10
C ARG A 225 8.56 5.78 -15.70
N ASP A 226 8.15 4.62 -15.23
CA ASP A 226 6.83 4.08 -15.51
C ASP A 226 5.86 4.60 -14.43
N PHE A 227 4.88 5.39 -14.84
CA PHE A 227 3.92 6.02 -13.94
C PHE A 227 2.59 5.28 -13.93
N THR A 228 2.09 4.98 -12.74
CA THR A 228 0.81 4.31 -12.53
C THR A 228 -0.20 5.28 -11.90
N TYR A 229 -1.30 5.57 -12.58
CA TYR A 229 -2.36 6.36 -11.97
C TYR A 229 -3.01 5.58 -10.81
N VAL A 230 -3.34 6.26 -9.73
CA VAL A 230 -3.77 5.61 -8.47
C VAL A 230 -5.00 4.72 -8.63
N GLU A 231 -5.91 5.06 -9.54
CA GLU A 231 -7.08 4.23 -9.83
C GLU A 231 -6.68 2.83 -10.35
N ASN A 232 -5.59 2.73 -11.12
CA ASN A 232 -5.06 1.42 -11.56
C ASN A 232 -4.54 0.60 -10.38
N ALA A 233 -3.90 1.25 -9.39
CA ALA A 233 -3.48 0.58 -8.16
C ALA A 233 -4.69 0.14 -7.32
N VAL A 234 -5.74 0.97 -7.22
CA VAL A 234 -7.02 0.60 -6.61
C VAL A 234 -7.63 -0.61 -7.32
N GLN A 235 -7.74 -0.55 -8.66
CA GLN A 235 -8.26 -1.66 -9.46
C GLN A 235 -7.49 -2.96 -9.22
N ALA A 236 -6.15 -2.90 -9.20
CA ALA A 236 -5.32 -4.07 -8.95
C ALA A 236 -5.59 -4.68 -7.57
N ASN A 237 -5.70 -3.87 -6.50
CA ASN A 237 -6.05 -4.34 -5.15
C ASN A 237 -7.42 -5.01 -5.11
N ILE A 238 -8.43 -4.38 -5.69
CA ILE A 238 -9.80 -4.91 -5.69
C ILE A 238 -9.88 -6.23 -6.46
N ARG A 239 -9.26 -6.30 -7.63
CA ARG A 239 -9.19 -7.54 -8.41
C ARG A 239 -8.41 -8.63 -7.67
N ALA A 240 -7.32 -8.27 -6.99
CA ALA A 240 -6.53 -9.20 -6.21
C ALA A 240 -7.33 -9.86 -5.06
N PHE A 241 -8.33 -9.19 -4.49
CA PHE A 241 -9.19 -9.82 -3.47
C PHE A 241 -9.95 -11.03 -4.02
N PHE A 242 -10.35 -11.01 -5.29
CA PHE A 242 -11.28 -11.98 -5.87
C PHE A 242 -10.68 -12.80 -7.03
N SER A 243 -9.45 -12.50 -7.44
CA SER A 243 -8.79 -13.30 -8.49
C SER A 243 -8.67 -14.76 -8.06
N LYS A 244 -8.95 -15.68 -8.97
CA LYS A 244 -8.50 -17.06 -8.80
C LYS A 244 -7.00 -17.05 -8.99
N HIS A 245 -6.25 -17.64 -8.04
CA HIS A 245 -4.82 -17.80 -8.24
C HIS A 245 -4.59 -18.55 -9.56
N PRO A 246 -3.73 -18.07 -10.44
CA PRO A 246 -3.09 -18.96 -11.38
C PRO A 246 -2.24 -19.93 -10.53
N ASP A 247 -2.45 -21.21 -10.70
CA ASP A 247 -1.58 -22.25 -10.17
C ASP A 247 -0.15 -22.08 -10.69
#